data_581e6a62d8f8a6cc18e6cc3cd07cdb81
#
_entry.id   581e6a62d8f8a6cc18e6cc3cd07cdb81
#
_cell.length_a   1.000
_cell.length_b   1.000
_cell.length_c   1.000
_cell.angle_alpha   90.00
_cell.angle_beta   90.00
_cell.angle_gamma   90.00
#
_symmetry.space_group_name_H-M   'P 1'
#
loop_
_entity.id
_entity.type
_entity.pdbx_description
1 polymer ?
#
loop_
_entity_poly.entity_id
_entity_poly.type
_entity_poly.pdbx_seq_one_letter_code
_entity_poly.pdbx_strand_id
1 'polypeptide(L)'
;MNAIEVTKLGKTYPGGVEAVKSIDFEVAAGEVFGLLGPNGAGKSTTVGMLTTTIAPTAGSARLAGFDVAEEPLSARRMSSVVFQEPVIDRSLTGRRNLEIHARLWGVEPREAEARTDELAATLGLTELVDRPAGTLSGGERRRLEIARALVSQPRVLFLDEPTVGLDPRIRAELLEVIASLRNRTEMTVLLTTHYLGEAERLCDRVAIIHAGRIVALDTPAVLLAQLGRELVELRVDGDVTGALASLRDRGVAGGDAFAVGSRLTVPLHDTSSGDAIAAIHDLGLAGAISARQPTLDDVYLRLTGDTLAAAA
;
A
#
# COMPACT_ATOMS: atom_id res chain seq x y z
N MET A 1 2.13 -14.71 16.54
CA MET A 1 0.66 -14.83 16.43
C MET A 1 0.24 -13.89 15.31
N ASN A 2 -0.61 -14.34 14.39
CA ASN A 2 -1.06 -13.50 13.28
C ASN A 2 -2.18 -12.56 13.75
N ALA A 3 -2.11 -11.30 13.32
CA ALA A 3 -3.16 -10.32 13.51
C ALA A 3 -4.23 -10.40 12.42
N ILE A 4 -3.84 -10.81 11.21
CA ILE A 4 -4.75 -11.04 10.09
C ILE A 4 -4.38 -12.40 9.47
N GLU A 5 -5.39 -13.21 9.17
CA GLU A 5 -5.26 -14.47 8.45
C GLU A 5 -6.31 -14.50 7.35
N VAL A 6 -5.88 -14.76 6.12
CA VAL A 6 -6.74 -14.78 4.93
C VAL A 6 -6.52 -16.08 4.18
N THR A 7 -7.60 -16.84 3.98
CA THR A 7 -7.55 -18.15 3.33
C THR A 7 -8.56 -18.22 2.21
N LYS A 8 -8.06 -18.32 0.98
CA LYS A 8 -8.84 -18.43 -0.27
C LYS A 8 -9.97 -17.40 -0.36
N LEU A 9 -9.73 -16.19 0.18
CA LEU A 9 -10.72 -15.14 0.28
C LEU A 9 -11.12 -14.66 -1.11
N GLY A 10 -12.42 -14.59 -1.37
CA GLY A 10 -12.96 -14.19 -2.65
C GLY A 10 -14.19 -13.30 -2.54
N LYS A 11 -14.34 -12.41 -3.53
CA LYS A 11 -15.53 -11.56 -3.67
C LYS A 11 -15.97 -11.47 -5.10
N THR A 12 -17.18 -11.94 -5.34
CA THR A 12 -17.92 -11.73 -6.58
C THR A 12 -19.12 -10.83 -6.30
N TYR A 13 -19.25 -9.73 -7.04
CA TYR A 13 -20.39 -8.82 -6.96
C TYR A 13 -21.53 -9.27 -7.85
N PRO A 14 -22.77 -8.77 -7.61
CA PRO A 14 -23.87 -8.96 -8.54
C PRO A 14 -23.46 -8.54 -9.96
N GLY A 15 -23.80 -9.36 -10.97
CA GLY A 15 -23.34 -9.16 -12.34
C GLY A 15 -22.09 -9.95 -12.71
N GLY A 16 -21.56 -10.78 -11.79
CA GLY A 16 -20.44 -11.70 -12.08
C GLY A 16 -19.05 -11.07 -12.03
N VAL A 17 -18.92 -9.86 -11.52
CA VAL A 17 -17.62 -9.19 -11.38
C VAL A 17 -16.85 -9.79 -10.20
N GLU A 18 -15.81 -10.57 -10.49
CA GLU A 18 -14.88 -11.13 -9.50
C GLU A 18 -13.83 -10.07 -9.12
N ALA A 19 -14.08 -9.31 -8.06
CA ALA A 19 -13.17 -8.27 -7.57
C ALA A 19 -11.97 -8.84 -6.81
N VAL A 20 -12.14 -9.98 -6.11
CA VAL A 20 -11.08 -10.70 -5.42
C VAL A 20 -11.23 -12.20 -5.72
N LYS A 21 -10.12 -12.84 -6.15
CA LYS A 21 -10.08 -14.18 -6.72
C LYS A 21 -9.20 -15.12 -5.90
N SER A 22 -9.74 -15.63 -4.79
CA SER A 22 -9.06 -16.65 -3.97
C SER A 22 -7.66 -16.22 -3.53
N ILE A 23 -7.57 -15.15 -2.74
CA ILE A 23 -6.29 -14.65 -2.20
C ILE A 23 -5.99 -15.30 -0.85
N ASP A 24 -4.70 -15.54 -0.61
CA ASP A 24 -4.15 -16.08 0.63
C ASP A 24 -3.02 -15.18 1.12
N PHE A 25 -3.06 -14.75 2.38
CA PHE A 25 -1.96 -14.08 3.06
C PHE A 25 -2.18 -14.02 4.56
N GLU A 26 -1.12 -13.75 5.29
CA GLU A 26 -1.16 -13.53 6.74
C GLU A 26 -0.32 -12.30 7.10
N VAL A 27 -0.72 -11.62 8.18
CA VAL A 27 0.00 -10.47 8.72
C VAL A 27 0.29 -10.74 10.18
N ALA A 28 1.57 -10.66 10.57
CA ALA A 28 1.99 -10.85 11.93
C ALA A 28 1.55 -9.71 12.85
N ALA A 29 1.42 -9.96 14.15
CA ALA A 29 1.14 -8.89 15.11
C ALA A 29 2.31 -7.89 15.14
N GLY A 30 2.00 -6.60 15.10
CA GLY A 30 2.98 -5.50 15.05
C GLY A 30 3.61 -5.24 13.68
N GLU A 31 3.22 -6.01 12.65
CA GLU A 31 3.72 -5.83 11.28
C GLU A 31 3.05 -4.64 10.59
N VAL A 32 3.78 -3.92 9.76
CA VAL A 32 3.24 -3.00 8.76
C VAL A 32 3.22 -3.70 7.41
N PHE A 33 2.04 -4.06 6.96
CA PHE A 33 1.80 -4.83 5.74
C PHE A 33 1.20 -3.95 4.65
N GLY A 34 1.79 -3.98 3.45
CA GLY A 34 1.32 -3.25 2.28
C GLY A 34 0.49 -4.13 1.35
N LEU A 35 -0.72 -3.70 0.98
CA LEU A 35 -1.49 -4.30 -0.11
C LEU A 35 -1.47 -3.34 -1.30
N LEU A 36 -0.65 -3.66 -2.30
CA LEU A 36 -0.24 -2.79 -3.38
C LEU A 36 -0.89 -3.17 -4.70
N GLY A 37 -1.26 -2.21 -5.52
CA GLY A 37 -1.80 -2.49 -6.85
C GLY A 37 -2.55 -1.29 -7.44
N PRO A 38 -2.94 -1.36 -8.71
CA PRO A 38 -3.67 -0.28 -9.38
C PRO A 38 -5.10 -0.15 -8.86
N ASN A 39 -5.78 0.90 -9.29
CA ASN A 39 -7.21 1.06 -9.05
C ASN A 39 -7.97 -0.10 -9.68
N GLY A 40 -8.99 -0.60 -8.97
CA GLY A 40 -9.76 -1.77 -9.41
C GLY A 40 -9.09 -3.14 -9.20
N ALA A 41 -7.85 -3.20 -8.68
CA ALA A 41 -7.17 -4.48 -8.43
C ALA A 41 -7.80 -5.34 -7.32
N GLY A 42 -8.69 -4.78 -6.50
CA GLY A 42 -9.35 -5.49 -5.39
C GLY A 42 -8.91 -5.05 -3.99
N LYS A 43 -8.05 -4.02 -3.85
CA LYS A 43 -7.53 -3.53 -2.55
C LYS A 43 -8.65 -3.16 -1.57
N SER A 44 -9.46 -2.16 -1.91
CA SER A 44 -10.55 -1.67 -1.03
C SER A 44 -11.63 -2.72 -0.80
N THR A 45 -11.87 -3.64 -1.75
CA THR A 45 -12.75 -4.78 -1.55
C THR A 45 -12.17 -5.73 -0.49
N THR A 46 -10.87 -6.01 -0.55
CA THR A 46 -10.18 -6.84 0.45
C THR A 46 -10.25 -6.19 1.84
N VAL A 47 -9.93 -4.89 1.94
CA VAL A 47 -10.08 -4.12 3.20
C VAL A 47 -11.52 -4.17 3.69
N GLY A 48 -12.50 -3.97 2.80
CA GLY A 48 -13.92 -4.04 3.15
C GLY A 48 -14.34 -5.40 3.71
N MET A 49 -13.81 -6.51 3.19
CA MET A 49 -14.07 -7.84 3.75
C MET A 49 -13.42 -8.02 5.14
N LEU A 50 -12.18 -7.59 5.31
CA LEU A 50 -11.47 -7.68 6.58
C LEU A 50 -12.11 -6.80 7.67
N THR A 51 -12.62 -5.64 7.30
CA THR A 51 -13.30 -4.69 8.20
C THR A 51 -14.80 -4.97 8.36
N THR A 52 -15.27 -6.09 7.80
CA THR A 52 -16.67 -6.57 7.88
C THR A 52 -17.71 -5.62 7.28
N THR A 53 -17.31 -4.68 6.42
CA THR A 53 -18.22 -3.81 5.66
C THR A 53 -18.73 -4.47 4.38
N ILE A 54 -17.99 -5.47 3.88
CA ILE A 54 -18.34 -6.28 2.72
C ILE A 54 -18.29 -7.76 3.15
N ALA A 55 -19.36 -8.50 2.91
CA ALA A 55 -19.37 -9.94 3.15
C ALA A 55 -18.57 -10.68 2.06
N PRO A 56 -17.64 -11.60 2.41
CA PRO A 56 -16.99 -12.48 1.45
C PRO A 56 -18.01 -13.34 0.72
N THR A 57 -17.68 -13.76 -0.51
CA THR A 57 -18.48 -14.76 -1.25
C THR A 57 -17.82 -16.13 -1.25
N ALA A 58 -16.53 -16.21 -0.92
CA ALA A 58 -15.77 -17.45 -0.79
C ALA A 58 -14.60 -17.27 0.18
N GLY A 59 -14.10 -18.38 0.71
CA GLY A 59 -12.98 -18.40 1.64
C GLY A 59 -13.33 -17.84 3.02
N SER A 60 -12.31 -17.55 3.81
CA SER A 60 -12.46 -17.03 5.18
C SER A 60 -11.35 -16.03 5.50
N ALA A 61 -11.62 -15.17 6.48
CA ALA A 61 -10.61 -14.30 7.05
C ALA A 61 -10.80 -14.16 8.56
N ARG A 62 -9.68 -14.05 9.29
CA ARG A 62 -9.67 -13.77 10.73
C ARG A 62 -8.94 -12.48 11.02
N LEU A 63 -9.49 -11.69 11.93
CA LEU A 63 -8.93 -10.44 12.39
C LEU A 63 -8.75 -10.50 13.90
N ALA A 64 -7.52 -10.41 14.39
CA ALA A 64 -7.17 -10.58 15.79
C ALA A 64 -7.75 -11.86 16.42
N GLY A 65 -7.85 -12.94 15.64
CA GLY A 65 -8.40 -14.24 16.05
C GLY A 65 -9.90 -14.42 15.83
N PHE A 66 -10.66 -13.37 15.51
CA PHE A 66 -12.12 -13.41 15.25
C PHE A 66 -12.41 -13.60 13.77
N ASP A 67 -13.32 -14.51 13.44
CA ASP A 67 -13.79 -14.68 12.05
C ASP A 67 -14.63 -13.48 11.62
N VAL A 68 -14.29 -12.90 10.46
CA VAL A 68 -14.94 -11.65 9.97
C VAL A 68 -16.39 -11.86 9.54
N ALA A 69 -16.79 -13.09 9.20
CA ALA A 69 -18.15 -13.42 8.79
C ALA A 69 -19.01 -13.91 9.97
N GLU A 70 -18.45 -14.74 10.86
CA GLU A 70 -19.15 -15.34 11.98
C GLU A 70 -19.19 -14.45 13.22
N GLU A 71 -18.11 -13.67 13.45
CA GLU A 71 -17.92 -12.81 14.64
C GLU A 71 -17.67 -11.33 14.26
N PRO A 72 -18.47 -10.71 13.37
CA PRO A 72 -18.15 -9.40 12.79
C PRO A 72 -18.05 -8.27 13.81
N LEU A 73 -18.82 -8.32 14.90
CA LEU A 73 -18.77 -7.30 15.94
C LEU A 73 -17.48 -7.40 16.77
N SER A 74 -17.01 -8.61 17.06
CA SER A 74 -15.75 -8.84 17.75
C SER A 74 -14.57 -8.40 16.90
N ALA A 75 -14.56 -8.76 15.61
CA ALA A 75 -13.55 -8.33 14.64
C ALA A 75 -13.49 -6.79 14.53
N ARG A 76 -14.64 -6.11 14.41
CA ARG A 76 -14.71 -4.63 14.37
C ARG A 76 -14.13 -3.97 15.61
N ARG A 77 -14.37 -4.51 16.80
CA ARG A 77 -13.82 -3.95 18.05
C ARG A 77 -12.30 -3.99 18.12
N MET A 78 -11.68 -4.91 17.37
CA MET A 78 -10.22 -5.04 17.33
C MET A 78 -9.57 -4.14 16.27
N SER A 79 -10.35 -3.47 15.42
CA SER A 79 -9.83 -2.71 14.29
C SER A 79 -10.39 -1.30 14.19
N SER A 80 -9.65 -0.45 13.50
CA SER A 80 -10.13 0.85 13.02
C SER A 80 -9.69 1.06 11.59
N VAL A 81 -10.44 1.90 10.86
CA VAL A 81 -10.20 2.18 9.45
C VAL A 81 -10.11 3.69 9.21
N VAL A 82 -9.10 4.07 8.47
CA VAL A 82 -9.00 5.38 7.82
C VAL A 82 -9.31 5.16 6.35
N PHE A 83 -10.51 5.55 5.94
CA PHE A 83 -10.98 5.37 4.57
C PHE A 83 -10.33 6.35 3.60
N GLN A 84 -10.37 6.06 2.31
CA GLN A 84 -9.93 6.97 1.27
C GLN A 84 -10.74 8.28 1.29
N GLU A 85 -12.07 8.19 1.44
CA GLU A 85 -12.93 9.35 1.62
C GLU A 85 -12.98 9.80 3.08
N PRO A 86 -12.87 11.12 3.34
CA PRO A 86 -12.94 11.66 4.69
C PRO A 86 -14.29 11.41 5.38
N VAL A 87 -14.23 10.88 6.60
CA VAL A 87 -15.42 10.63 7.45
C VAL A 87 -15.48 11.54 8.69
N ILE A 88 -14.75 12.65 8.66
CA ILE A 88 -14.77 13.69 9.70
C ILE A 88 -15.94 14.63 9.46
N ASP A 89 -16.73 14.89 10.52
CA ASP A 89 -17.74 15.96 10.49
C ASP A 89 -17.05 17.33 10.51
N ARG A 90 -17.15 18.06 9.40
CA ARG A 90 -16.50 19.35 9.20
C ARG A 90 -17.09 20.48 10.03
N SER A 91 -18.32 20.33 10.51
CA SER A 91 -19.02 21.32 11.36
C SER A 91 -18.56 21.27 12.81
N LEU A 92 -18.03 20.12 13.24
CA LEU A 92 -17.55 19.89 14.60
C LEU A 92 -16.07 20.21 14.73
N THR A 93 -15.61 20.45 15.96
CA THR A 93 -14.17 20.53 16.26
C THR A 93 -13.50 19.16 16.10
N GLY A 94 -12.18 19.15 15.91
CA GLY A 94 -11.41 17.91 15.91
C GLY A 94 -11.65 17.09 17.18
N ARG A 95 -11.55 17.73 18.36
CA ARG A 95 -11.82 17.10 19.66
C ARG A 95 -13.20 16.44 19.69
N ARG A 96 -14.22 17.13 19.24
CA ARG A 96 -15.58 16.59 19.25
C ARG A 96 -15.75 15.38 18.33
N ASN A 97 -15.08 15.37 17.19
CA ASN A 97 -15.01 14.20 16.30
C ASN A 97 -14.38 12.98 17.00
N LEU A 98 -13.28 13.18 17.74
CA LEU A 98 -12.60 12.11 18.48
C LEU A 98 -13.49 11.59 19.64
N GLU A 99 -14.08 12.50 20.42
CA GLU A 99 -14.98 12.15 21.53
C GLU A 99 -16.18 11.30 21.08
N ILE A 100 -16.82 11.69 19.98
CA ILE A 100 -17.97 10.95 19.44
C ILE A 100 -17.51 9.53 19.04
N HIS A 101 -16.38 9.42 18.35
CA HIS A 101 -15.83 8.12 17.94
C HIS A 101 -15.48 7.26 19.18
N ALA A 102 -14.80 7.82 20.17
CA ALA A 102 -14.45 7.14 21.41
C ALA A 102 -15.67 6.56 22.10
N ARG A 103 -16.76 7.35 22.21
CA ARG A 103 -18.03 6.91 22.80
C ARG A 103 -18.68 5.75 22.03
N LEU A 104 -18.63 5.77 20.70
CA LEU A 104 -19.17 4.68 19.87
C LEU A 104 -18.41 3.37 20.10
N TRP A 105 -17.12 3.45 20.45
CA TRP A 105 -16.28 2.30 20.80
C TRP A 105 -16.30 1.96 22.29
N GLY A 106 -17.09 2.67 23.10
CA GLY A 106 -17.26 2.38 24.54
C GLY A 106 -16.09 2.85 25.40
N VAL A 107 -15.28 3.79 24.91
CA VAL A 107 -14.18 4.40 25.70
C VAL A 107 -14.78 5.36 26.72
N GLU A 108 -14.33 5.23 27.97
CA GLU A 108 -14.78 6.11 29.06
C GLU A 108 -14.41 7.57 28.80
N PRO A 109 -15.28 8.56 29.14
CA PRO A 109 -15.07 9.97 28.78
C PRO A 109 -13.73 10.55 29.21
N ARG A 110 -13.28 10.25 30.45
CA ARG A 110 -11.99 10.75 30.97
C ARG A 110 -10.80 10.15 30.20
N GLU A 111 -10.92 8.88 29.84
CA GLU A 111 -9.91 8.19 29.05
C GLU A 111 -9.88 8.70 27.60
N ALA A 112 -11.05 8.98 27.02
CA ALA A 112 -11.17 9.57 25.69
C ALA A 112 -10.53 10.95 25.62
N GLU A 113 -10.69 11.79 26.65
CA GLU A 113 -10.06 13.11 26.76
C GLU A 113 -8.53 12.98 26.81
N ALA A 114 -8.01 12.14 27.73
CA ALA A 114 -6.57 11.94 27.85
C ALA A 114 -5.94 11.40 26.55
N ARG A 115 -6.58 10.42 25.91
CA ARG A 115 -6.12 9.88 24.63
C ARG A 115 -6.17 10.91 23.50
N THR A 116 -7.21 11.77 23.50
CA THR A 116 -7.33 12.86 22.51
C THR A 116 -6.16 13.83 22.64
N ASP A 117 -5.79 14.23 23.84
CA ASP A 117 -4.68 15.15 24.09
C ASP A 117 -3.33 14.52 23.68
N GLU A 118 -3.11 13.24 24.04
CA GLU A 118 -1.92 12.49 23.64
C GLU A 118 -1.80 12.36 22.10
N LEU A 119 -2.91 12.01 21.44
CA LEU A 119 -2.95 11.87 19.99
C LEU A 119 -2.78 13.22 19.29
N ALA A 120 -3.37 14.29 19.83
CA ALA A 120 -3.18 15.63 19.32
C ALA A 120 -1.71 16.05 19.38
N ALA A 121 -1.04 15.79 20.49
CA ALA A 121 0.41 16.06 20.62
C ALA A 121 1.25 15.21 19.66
N THR A 122 0.97 13.89 19.58
CA THR A 122 1.71 12.96 18.73
C THR A 122 1.58 13.27 17.24
N LEU A 123 0.39 13.71 16.83
CA LEU A 123 0.06 13.95 15.41
C LEU A 123 0.21 15.42 15.01
N GLY A 124 0.75 16.28 15.89
CA GLY A 124 0.94 17.70 15.62
C GLY A 124 -0.36 18.48 15.43
N LEU A 125 -1.40 18.13 16.22
CA LEU A 125 -2.73 18.73 16.17
C LEU A 125 -3.09 19.54 17.42
N THR A 126 -2.17 19.74 18.37
CA THR A 126 -2.43 20.38 19.67
C THR A 126 -3.13 21.73 19.52
N GLU A 127 -2.65 22.60 18.63
CA GLU A 127 -3.22 23.93 18.38
C GLU A 127 -4.44 23.90 17.42
N LEU A 128 -4.78 22.74 16.89
CA LEU A 128 -5.74 22.57 15.81
C LEU A 128 -6.97 21.75 16.24
N VAL A 129 -6.82 20.89 17.27
CA VAL A 129 -7.85 19.93 17.66
C VAL A 129 -9.15 20.59 18.13
N ASP A 130 -9.08 21.79 18.68
CA ASP A 130 -10.23 22.55 19.15
C ASP A 130 -10.84 23.49 18.08
N ARG A 131 -10.26 23.52 16.87
CA ARG A 131 -10.81 24.26 15.73
C ARG A 131 -11.84 23.41 14.98
N PRO A 132 -12.83 24.06 14.29
CA PRO A 132 -13.73 23.34 13.39
C PRO A 132 -12.95 22.56 12.31
N ALA A 133 -13.23 21.28 12.15
CA ALA A 133 -12.48 20.41 11.22
C ALA A 133 -12.58 20.86 9.76
N GLY A 134 -13.62 21.61 9.40
CA GLY A 134 -13.75 22.22 8.09
C GLY A 134 -12.72 23.30 7.76
N THR A 135 -12.07 23.89 8.78
CA THR A 135 -11.03 24.92 8.61
C THR A 135 -9.61 24.35 8.45
N LEU A 136 -9.46 23.05 8.67
CA LEU A 136 -8.18 22.35 8.56
C LEU A 136 -7.79 22.13 7.10
N SER A 137 -6.48 22.18 6.81
CA SER A 137 -5.92 21.75 5.51
C SER A 137 -6.17 20.26 5.26
N GLY A 138 -5.94 19.79 4.05
CA GLY A 138 -6.09 18.37 3.69
C GLY A 138 -5.23 17.45 4.56
N GLY A 139 -3.96 17.80 4.76
CA GLY A 139 -3.02 17.03 5.57
C GLY A 139 -3.36 17.05 7.07
N GLU A 140 -3.74 18.20 7.63
CA GLU A 140 -4.20 18.31 9.02
C GLU A 140 -5.45 17.48 9.26
N ARG A 141 -6.40 17.52 8.31
CA ARG A 141 -7.60 16.69 8.34
C ARG A 141 -7.28 15.20 8.30
N ARG A 142 -6.32 14.80 7.45
CA ARG A 142 -5.90 13.40 7.37
C ARG A 142 -5.26 12.91 8.67
N ARG A 143 -4.44 13.75 9.32
CA ARG A 143 -3.90 13.47 10.66
C ARG A 143 -5.00 13.35 11.71
N LEU A 144 -6.04 14.19 11.63
CA LEU A 144 -7.21 14.11 12.51
C LEU A 144 -8.01 12.80 12.31
N GLU A 145 -8.13 12.30 11.08
CA GLU A 145 -8.75 11.01 10.79
C GLU A 145 -7.97 9.84 11.41
N ILE A 146 -6.64 9.89 11.32
CA ILE A 146 -5.78 8.91 11.99
C ILE A 146 -5.96 8.99 13.51
N ALA A 147 -5.96 10.20 14.11
CA ALA A 147 -6.24 10.39 15.53
C ALA A 147 -7.59 9.76 15.91
N ARG A 148 -8.63 10.00 15.10
CA ARG A 148 -9.96 9.43 15.32
C ARG A 148 -9.94 7.90 15.29
N ALA A 149 -9.23 7.31 14.35
CA ALA A 149 -9.11 5.85 14.27
C ALA A 149 -8.34 5.26 15.46
N LEU A 150 -7.36 6.00 16.00
CA LEU A 150 -6.50 5.54 17.10
C LEU A 150 -7.10 5.72 18.50
N VAL A 151 -8.07 6.60 18.69
CA VAL A 151 -8.65 6.90 20.02
C VAL A 151 -9.28 5.66 20.67
N SER A 152 -9.74 4.69 19.88
CA SER A 152 -10.25 3.40 20.34
C SER A 152 -9.17 2.36 20.67
N GLN A 153 -7.88 2.65 20.44
CA GLN A 153 -6.74 1.74 20.60
C GLN A 153 -6.94 0.39 19.88
N PRO A 154 -7.11 0.41 18.56
CA PRO A 154 -7.30 -0.81 17.80
C PRO A 154 -6.04 -1.69 17.83
N ARG A 155 -6.20 -3.02 17.75
CA ARG A 155 -5.08 -3.94 17.50
C ARG A 155 -4.62 -3.91 16.06
N VAL A 156 -5.53 -3.62 15.14
CA VAL A 156 -5.25 -3.52 13.70
C VAL A 156 -5.78 -2.21 13.15
N LEU A 157 -4.92 -1.42 12.55
CA LEU A 157 -5.26 -0.19 11.83
C LEU A 157 -5.23 -0.43 10.32
N PHE A 158 -6.34 -0.19 9.66
CA PHE A 158 -6.41 -0.18 8.21
C PHE A 158 -6.29 1.25 7.70
N LEU A 159 -5.38 1.47 6.74
CA LEU A 159 -5.16 2.74 6.07
C LEU A 159 -5.45 2.55 4.57
N ASP A 160 -6.65 2.90 4.13
CA ASP A 160 -7.02 2.76 2.72
C ASP A 160 -6.61 4.01 1.94
N GLU A 161 -5.54 3.89 1.15
CA GLU A 161 -4.93 4.95 0.35
C GLU A 161 -4.74 6.29 1.10
N PRO A 162 -4.00 6.29 2.24
CA PRO A 162 -4.01 7.41 3.19
C PRO A 162 -3.42 8.71 2.63
N THR A 163 -2.66 8.66 1.56
CA THR A 163 -1.89 9.78 1.00
C THR A 163 -2.46 10.31 -0.32
N VAL A 164 -3.51 9.68 -0.84
CA VAL A 164 -4.16 10.11 -2.09
C VAL A 164 -4.71 11.53 -1.96
N GLY A 165 -4.45 12.34 -3.00
CA GLY A 165 -4.88 13.74 -3.05
C GLY A 165 -4.06 14.70 -2.20
N LEU A 166 -2.98 14.23 -1.54
CA LEU A 166 -2.04 15.09 -0.84
C LEU A 166 -0.86 15.48 -1.74
N ASP A 167 -0.38 16.71 -1.56
CA ASP A 167 0.85 17.13 -2.22
C ASP A 167 2.08 16.36 -1.70
N PRO A 168 3.20 16.31 -2.44
CA PRO A 168 4.36 15.49 -2.10
C PRO A 168 4.95 15.76 -0.72
N ARG A 169 4.94 17.02 -0.25
CA ARG A 169 5.48 17.40 1.05
C ARG A 169 4.60 16.87 2.18
N ILE A 170 3.31 17.13 2.11
CA ILE A 170 2.33 16.68 3.12
C ILE A 170 2.26 15.15 3.16
N ARG A 171 2.40 14.50 1.99
CA ARG A 171 2.51 13.04 1.90
C ARG A 171 3.72 12.53 2.69
N ALA A 172 4.90 13.10 2.49
CA ALA A 172 6.11 12.70 3.21
C ALA A 172 5.94 12.87 4.73
N GLU A 173 5.40 14.03 5.17
CA GLU A 173 5.10 14.29 6.59
C GLU A 173 4.13 13.25 7.18
N LEU A 174 3.10 12.85 6.43
CA LEU A 174 2.13 11.84 6.89
C LEU A 174 2.76 10.44 7.02
N LEU A 175 3.64 10.07 6.08
CA LEU A 175 4.36 8.80 6.14
C LEU A 175 5.28 8.73 7.36
N GLU A 176 5.95 9.84 7.73
CA GLU A 176 6.75 9.93 8.94
C GLU A 176 5.89 9.77 10.21
N VAL A 177 4.70 10.37 10.22
CA VAL A 177 3.72 10.18 11.29
C VAL A 177 3.33 8.70 11.43
N ILE A 178 2.98 8.03 10.33
CA ILE A 178 2.62 6.60 10.34
C ILE A 178 3.79 5.75 10.84
N ALA A 179 5.02 6.02 10.37
CA ALA A 179 6.22 5.34 10.85
C ALA A 179 6.47 5.55 12.35
N SER A 180 6.21 6.76 12.87
CA SER A 180 6.37 7.07 14.30
C SER A 180 5.36 6.32 15.19
N LEU A 181 4.14 6.12 14.71
CA LEU A 181 3.10 5.35 15.40
C LEU A 181 3.52 3.89 15.58
N ARG A 182 4.12 3.29 14.56
CA ARG A 182 4.67 1.93 14.60
C ARG A 182 5.64 1.74 15.77
N ASN A 183 6.54 2.70 15.97
CA ASN A 183 7.59 2.60 17.00
C ASN A 183 7.07 2.75 18.44
N ARG A 184 5.85 3.23 18.62
CA ARG A 184 5.25 3.50 19.94
C ARG A 184 4.24 2.45 20.38
N THR A 185 3.74 1.64 19.48
CA THR A 185 2.65 0.69 19.74
C THR A 185 2.96 -0.65 19.06
N GLU A 186 2.51 -1.75 19.67
CA GLU A 186 2.52 -3.09 19.04
C GLU A 186 1.37 -3.27 18.03
N MET A 187 0.83 -2.16 17.52
CA MET A 187 -0.31 -2.16 16.61
C MET A 187 0.10 -2.66 15.22
N THR A 188 -0.70 -3.55 14.68
CA THR A 188 -0.55 -4.02 13.30
C THR A 188 -1.17 -2.99 12.35
N VAL A 189 -0.52 -2.70 11.25
CA VAL A 189 -1.03 -1.79 10.22
C VAL A 189 -1.15 -2.52 8.89
N LEU A 190 -2.32 -2.44 8.26
CA LEU A 190 -2.49 -2.81 6.86
C LEU A 190 -2.72 -1.54 6.05
N LEU A 191 -1.78 -1.25 5.15
CA LEU A 191 -1.79 -0.08 4.29
C LEU A 191 -2.15 -0.49 2.86
N THR A 192 -3.12 0.16 2.22
CA THR A 192 -3.28 0.05 0.77
C THR A 192 -2.68 1.29 0.10
N THR A 193 -2.02 1.09 -1.01
CA THR A 193 -1.52 2.19 -1.85
C THR A 193 -1.29 1.72 -3.28
N HIS A 194 -1.32 2.66 -4.21
CA HIS A 194 -0.80 2.48 -5.57
C HIS A 194 0.54 3.22 -5.75
N TYR A 195 1.04 3.90 -4.73
CA TYR A 195 2.36 4.53 -4.71
C TYR A 195 3.37 3.56 -4.09
N LEU A 196 4.06 2.78 -4.91
CA LEU A 196 4.93 1.68 -4.45
C LEU A 196 6.11 2.17 -3.60
N GLY A 197 6.65 3.35 -3.87
CA GLY A 197 7.70 3.96 -3.05
C GLY A 197 7.29 4.28 -1.60
N GLU A 198 5.99 4.40 -1.29
CA GLU A 198 5.51 4.53 0.09
C GLU A 198 5.67 3.20 0.84
N ALA A 199 5.33 2.11 0.16
CA ALA A 199 5.42 0.78 0.73
C ALA A 199 6.88 0.35 0.96
N GLU A 200 7.80 0.71 0.05
CA GLU A 200 9.23 0.47 0.25
C GLU A 200 9.78 1.11 1.54
N ARG A 201 9.22 2.27 1.92
CA ARG A 201 9.65 3.02 3.10
C ARG A 201 9.00 2.56 4.41
N LEU A 202 7.78 2.07 4.35
CA LEU A 202 6.95 1.83 5.53
C LEU A 202 6.73 0.36 5.85
N CYS A 203 6.62 -0.50 4.83
CA CYS A 203 6.12 -1.85 5.00
C CYS A 203 7.24 -2.86 5.27
N ASP A 204 6.99 -3.76 6.20
CA ASP A 204 7.85 -4.92 6.44
C ASP A 204 7.71 -5.95 5.33
N ARG A 205 6.46 -6.21 4.94
CA ARG A 205 6.11 -7.08 3.80
C ARG A 205 5.04 -6.43 2.96
N VAL A 206 5.01 -6.82 1.71
CA VAL A 206 4.04 -6.32 0.74
C VAL A 206 3.43 -7.46 -0.05
N ALA A 207 2.13 -7.38 -0.30
CA ALA A 207 1.43 -8.19 -1.29
C ALA A 207 1.08 -7.31 -2.48
N ILE A 208 1.52 -7.68 -3.67
CA ILE A 208 1.15 -7.02 -4.91
C ILE A 208 -0.09 -7.72 -5.45
N ILE A 209 -1.20 -6.97 -5.57
CA ILE A 209 -2.46 -7.48 -6.10
C ILE A 209 -2.70 -6.91 -7.51
N HIS A 210 -3.02 -7.80 -8.45
CA HIS A 210 -3.37 -7.47 -9.83
C HIS A 210 -4.59 -8.27 -10.27
N ALA A 211 -5.59 -7.61 -10.85
CA ALA A 211 -6.82 -8.24 -11.35
C ALA A 211 -7.48 -9.23 -10.36
N GLY A 212 -7.48 -8.87 -9.07
CA GLY A 212 -8.08 -9.64 -7.98
C GLY A 212 -7.22 -10.80 -7.45
N ARG A 213 -5.95 -10.94 -7.86
CA ARG A 213 -5.02 -12.00 -7.41
C ARG A 213 -3.75 -11.40 -6.81
N ILE A 214 -3.20 -12.04 -5.80
CA ILE A 214 -1.85 -11.72 -5.32
C ILE A 214 -0.86 -12.33 -6.31
N VAL A 215 -0.02 -11.47 -6.92
CA VAL A 215 0.99 -11.85 -7.90
C VAL A 215 2.40 -11.90 -7.32
N ALA A 216 2.63 -11.24 -6.19
CA ALA A 216 3.85 -11.35 -5.38
C ALA A 216 3.55 -11.04 -3.92
N LEU A 217 4.28 -11.66 -3.00
CA LEU A 217 4.21 -11.42 -1.57
C LEU A 217 5.57 -11.71 -0.96
N ASP A 218 6.24 -10.68 -0.47
CA ASP A 218 7.50 -10.79 0.28
C ASP A 218 7.87 -9.43 0.92
N THR A 219 9.07 -9.34 1.51
CA THR A 219 9.65 -8.05 1.90
C THR A 219 10.00 -7.23 0.66
N PRO A 220 9.94 -5.88 0.71
CA PRO A 220 10.39 -5.05 -0.41
C PRO A 220 11.79 -5.40 -0.89
N ALA A 221 12.72 -5.64 0.03
CA ALA A 221 14.10 -5.98 -0.28
C ALA A 221 14.23 -7.28 -1.09
N VAL A 222 13.47 -8.33 -0.75
CA VAL A 222 13.49 -9.60 -1.48
C VAL A 222 12.89 -9.44 -2.87
N LEU A 223 11.80 -8.68 -3.00
CA LEU A 223 11.18 -8.42 -4.31
C LEU A 223 12.10 -7.62 -5.24
N LEU A 224 12.77 -6.58 -4.72
CA LEU A 224 13.73 -5.78 -5.48
C LEU A 224 14.98 -6.59 -5.88
N ALA A 225 15.48 -7.45 -4.99
CA ALA A 225 16.63 -8.28 -5.29
C ALA A 225 16.42 -9.22 -6.50
N GLN A 226 15.16 -9.56 -6.83
CA GLN A 226 14.84 -10.35 -8.02
C GLN A 226 15.11 -9.60 -9.34
N LEU A 227 15.29 -8.27 -9.29
CA LEU A 227 15.61 -7.42 -10.44
C LEU A 227 17.11 -7.04 -10.51
N GLY A 228 17.95 -7.67 -9.67
CA GLY A 228 19.37 -7.34 -9.61
C GLY A 228 19.66 -6.06 -8.85
N ARG A 229 20.90 -5.55 -8.99
CA ARG A 229 21.37 -4.36 -8.28
C ARG A 229 21.04 -3.06 -9.00
N GLU A 230 21.04 -3.09 -10.32
CA GLU A 230 20.77 -1.96 -11.20
C GLU A 230 19.90 -2.41 -12.37
N LEU A 231 19.19 -1.47 -12.94
CA LEU A 231 18.44 -1.62 -14.20
C LEU A 231 19.05 -0.71 -15.25
N VAL A 232 19.21 -1.22 -16.45
CA VAL A 232 19.42 -0.38 -17.64
C VAL A 232 18.09 -0.28 -18.38
N GLU A 233 17.64 0.93 -18.59
CA GLU A 233 16.46 1.25 -19.40
C GLU A 233 16.91 1.85 -20.71
N LEU A 234 16.33 1.37 -21.82
CA LEU A 234 16.53 1.97 -23.12
C LEU A 234 15.19 2.10 -23.87
N ARG A 235 15.09 3.17 -24.65
CA ARG A 235 13.97 3.34 -25.56
C ARG A 235 14.39 2.80 -26.92
N VAL A 236 13.57 1.89 -27.44
CA VAL A 236 13.80 1.28 -28.78
C VAL A 236 12.78 1.84 -29.75
N ASP A 237 13.26 2.47 -30.81
CA ASP A 237 12.40 2.94 -31.90
C ASP A 237 12.30 1.80 -32.94
N GLY A 238 11.14 1.11 -32.96
CA GLY A 238 10.89 0.02 -33.90
C GLY A 238 10.72 -1.36 -33.26
N ASP A 239 11.48 -2.36 -33.68
CA ASP A 239 11.34 -3.74 -33.23
C ASP A 239 11.98 -3.99 -31.84
N VAL A 240 11.18 -3.81 -30.82
CA VAL A 240 11.59 -4.07 -29.41
C VAL A 240 11.92 -5.54 -29.18
N THR A 241 11.21 -6.45 -29.85
CA THR A 241 11.41 -7.91 -29.69
C THR A 241 12.76 -8.32 -30.29
N GLY A 242 13.10 -7.83 -31.47
CA GLY A 242 14.40 -8.06 -32.10
C GLY A 242 15.56 -7.43 -31.32
N ALA A 243 15.36 -6.23 -30.77
CA ALA A 243 16.33 -5.60 -29.86
C ALA A 243 16.60 -6.44 -28.63
N LEU A 244 15.54 -6.95 -27.96
CA LEU A 244 15.66 -7.82 -26.78
C LEU A 244 16.39 -9.13 -27.12
N ALA A 245 16.06 -9.75 -28.26
CA ALA A 245 16.75 -10.95 -28.72
C ALA A 245 18.24 -10.70 -28.93
N SER A 246 18.61 -9.59 -29.61
CA SER A 246 20.00 -9.20 -29.84
C SER A 246 20.78 -8.96 -28.53
N LEU A 247 20.14 -8.37 -27.53
CA LEU A 247 20.75 -8.18 -26.22
C LEU A 247 20.96 -9.50 -25.47
N ARG A 248 20.03 -10.45 -25.62
CA ARG A 248 20.15 -11.79 -25.04
C ARG A 248 21.26 -12.59 -25.70
N ASP A 249 21.36 -12.56 -27.02
CA ASP A 249 22.40 -13.26 -27.79
C ASP A 249 23.82 -12.75 -27.43
N ARG A 250 23.94 -11.48 -27.06
CA ARG A 250 25.18 -10.87 -26.58
C ARG A 250 25.43 -11.08 -25.08
N GLY A 251 24.51 -11.71 -24.35
CA GLY A 251 24.61 -11.91 -22.90
C GLY A 251 24.46 -10.64 -22.07
N VAL A 252 23.95 -9.55 -22.64
CA VAL A 252 23.67 -8.28 -21.94
C VAL A 252 22.35 -8.35 -21.20
N ALA A 253 21.33 -8.99 -21.79
CA ALA A 253 20.03 -9.19 -21.19
C ALA A 253 19.84 -10.63 -20.75
N GLY A 254 19.44 -10.83 -19.49
CA GLY A 254 19.01 -12.12 -18.96
C GLY A 254 17.57 -12.49 -19.38
N GLY A 255 17.11 -13.66 -18.89
CA GLY A 255 15.73 -14.12 -19.10
C GLY A 255 14.68 -13.25 -18.43
N ASP A 256 15.08 -12.42 -17.49
CA ASP A 256 14.28 -11.51 -16.68
C ASP A 256 14.15 -10.11 -17.27
N ALA A 257 14.84 -9.81 -18.39
CA ALA A 257 14.64 -8.58 -19.14
C ALA A 257 13.25 -8.56 -19.78
N PHE A 258 12.58 -7.42 -19.67
CA PHE A 258 11.20 -7.23 -20.12
C PHE A 258 11.02 -5.90 -20.87
N ALA A 259 9.95 -5.83 -21.62
CA ALA A 259 9.61 -4.63 -22.40
C ALA A 259 8.15 -4.21 -22.12
N VAL A 260 7.95 -2.89 -22.05
CA VAL A 260 6.61 -2.29 -21.96
C VAL A 260 6.53 -1.15 -22.99
N GLY A 261 5.71 -1.32 -24.02
CA GLY A 261 5.67 -0.42 -25.14
C GLY A 261 7.03 -0.36 -25.85
N SER A 262 7.59 0.83 -26.03
CA SER A 262 8.91 1.07 -26.63
C SER A 262 10.07 1.07 -25.62
N ARG A 263 9.80 0.84 -24.34
CA ARG A 263 10.80 0.81 -23.28
C ARG A 263 11.23 -0.62 -23.01
N LEU A 264 12.52 -0.87 -23.07
CA LEU A 264 13.15 -2.13 -22.70
C LEU A 264 13.90 -1.94 -21.39
N THR A 265 13.67 -2.82 -20.44
CA THR A 265 14.31 -2.82 -19.12
C THR A 265 15.15 -4.10 -18.96
N VAL A 266 16.42 -3.90 -18.67
CA VAL A 266 17.41 -4.98 -18.51
C VAL A 266 17.90 -4.98 -17.06
N PRO A 267 17.48 -5.96 -16.23
CA PRO A 267 18.05 -6.18 -14.92
C PRO A 267 19.51 -6.61 -14.99
N LEU A 268 20.35 -6.02 -14.13
CA LEU A 268 21.78 -6.32 -14.05
C LEU A 268 22.09 -7.03 -12.72
N HIS A 269 22.59 -8.26 -12.83
CA HIS A 269 22.97 -9.06 -11.66
C HIS A 269 24.48 -9.01 -11.39
N ASP A 270 25.29 -9.35 -12.43
CA ASP A 270 26.75 -9.48 -12.34
C ASP A 270 27.50 -8.51 -13.27
N THR A 271 26.81 -7.85 -14.18
CA THR A 271 27.38 -6.91 -15.14
C THR A 271 27.25 -5.48 -14.62
N SER A 272 28.27 -4.63 -14.84
CA SER A 272 28.17 -3.22 -14.50
C SER A 272 27.27 -2.47 -15.48
N SER A 273 26.61 -1.41 -15.03
CA SER A 273 25.79 -0.56 -15.92
C SER A 273 26.63 0.07 -17.04
N GLY A 274 27.91 0.38 -16.78
CA GLY A 274 28.82 0.89 -17.79
C GLY A 274 29.08 -0.10 -18.94
N ASP A 275 29.37 -1.35 -18.60
CA ASP A 275 29.61 -2.40 -19.60
C ASP A 275 28.35 -2.73 -20.40
N ALA A 276 27.21 -2.79 -19.71
CA ALA A 276 25.91 -3.02 -20.36
C ALA A 276 25.56 -1.89 -21.33
N ILE A 277 25.74 -0.62 -20.95
CA ILE A 277 25.50 0.54 -21.82
C ILE A 277 26.45 0.53 -23.01
N ALA A 278 27.74 0.24 -22.84
CA ALA A 278 28.70 0.12 -23.93
C ALA A 278 28.28 -0.95 -24.94
N ALA A 279 27.89 -2.14 -24.46
CA ALA A 279 27.42 -3.22 -25.32
C ALA A 279 26.12 -2.89 -26.09
N ILE A 280 25.21 -2.12 -25.47
CA ILE A 280 23.99 -1.62 -26.13
C ILE A 280 24.32 -0.63 -27.23
N HIS A 281 25.29 0.26 -27.01
CA HIS A 281 25.76 1.19 -28.05
C HIS A 281 26.40 0.47 -29.24
N ASP A 282 27.19 -0.59 -28.96
CA ASP A 282 27.82 -1.40 -30.01
C ASP A 282 26.81 -2.15 -30.89
N LEU A 283 25.61 -2.36 -30.41
CA LEU A 283 24.50 -2.94 -31.17
C LEU A 283 23.76 -1.93 -32.03
N GLY A 284 24.13 -0.66 -31.95
CA GLY A 284 23.44 0.41 -32.69
C GLY A 284 22.00 0.66 -32.22
N LEU A 285 21.65 0.19 -31.04
CA LEU A 285 20.36 0.45 -30.40
C LEU A 285 20.39 1.87 -29.84
N ALA A 286 20.29 2.85 -30.71
CA ALA A 286 20.46 4.26 -30.39
C ALA A 286 19.16 4.88 -29.91
N GLY A 287 18.93 4.83 -28.61
CA GLY A 287 17.87 5.53 -27.90
C GLY A 287 18.41 6.21 -26.65
N ALA A 288 17.54 6.89 -25.87
CA ALA A 288 17.91 7.34 -24.57
C ALA A 288 18.15 6.11 -23.66
N ILE A 289 19.36 6.03 -23.09
CA ILE A 289 19.76 4.94 -22.19
C ILE A 289 19.98 5.57 -20.82
N SER A 290 19.48 4.93 -19.77
CA SER A 290 19.72 5.31 -18.38
C SER A 290 19.93 4.09 -17.51
N ALA A 291 20.75 4.25 -16.45
CA ALA A 291 20.91 3.27 -15.41
C ALA A 291 20.35 3.81 -14.09
N ARG A 292 19.67 2.96 -13.34
CA ARG A 292 19.10 3.30 -12.03
C ARG A 292 18.91 2.06 -11.15
N GLN A 293 18.64 2.28 -9.88
CA GLN A 293 18.23 1.20 -9.00
C GLN A 293 16.80 0.74 -9.31
N PRO A 294 16.48 -0.57 -9.10
CA PRO A 294 15.13 -1.08 -9.22
C PRO A 294 14.21 -0.50 -8.15
N THR A 295 12.94 -0.41 -8.49
CA THR A 295 11.84 -0.01 -7.60
C THR A 295 10.73 -1.07 -7.62
N LEU A 296 9.81 -1.04 -6.67
CA LEU A 296 8.66 -1.94 -6.71
C LEU A 296 7.77 -1.73 -7.94
N ASP A 297 7.79 -0.53 -8.56
CA ASP A 297 7.13 -0.30 -9.85
C ASP A 297 7.68 -1.23 -10.94
N ASP A 298 8.98 -1.49 -10.94
CA ASP A 298 9.61 -2.40 -11.90
C ASP A 298 9.24 -3.86 -11.62
N VAL A 299 9.14 -4.23 -10.34
CA VAL A 299 8.63 -5.55 -9.95
C VAL A 299 7.22 -5.74 -10.47
N TYR A 300 6.35 -4.75 -10.27
CA TYR A 300 4.98 -4.78 -10.75
C TYR A 300 4.92 -4.90 -12.28
N LEU A 301 5.66 -4.05 -13.00
CA LEU A 301 5.75 -4.07 -14.47
C LEU A 301 6.20 -5.42 -15.01
N ARG A 302 7.23 -6.00 -14.40
CA ARG A 302 7.74 -7.32 -14.80
C ARG A 302 6.70 -8.43 -14.62
N LEU A 303 5.94 -8.39 -13.50
CA LEU A 303 4.96 -9.43 -13.17
C LEU A 303 3.67 -9.35 -13.99
N THR A 304 3.28 -8.15 -14.40
CA THR A 304 1.97 -7.91 -15.00
C THR A 304 2.01 -7.49 -16.47
N GLY A 305 3.12 -6.92 -16.91
CA GLY A 305 3.25 -6.27 -18.21
C GLY A 305 2.55 -4.90 -18.32
N ASP A 306 1.92 -4.44 -17.21
CA ASP A 306 1.13 -3.21 -17.14
C ASP A 306 1.80 -2.14 -16.28
N THR A 307 1.57 -0.86 -16.57
CA THR A 307 1.97 0.25 -15.70
C THR A 307 0.89 0.57 -14.68
N LEU A 308 1.27 0.89 -13.43
CA LEU A 308 0.33 1.33 -12.40
C LEU A 308 -0.40 2.63 -12.79
N ALA A 309 0.26 3.50 -13.54
CA ALA A 309 -0.30 4.77 -14.02
C ALA A 309 -1.35 4.62 -15.14
N ALA A 310 -1.41 3.48 -15.83
CA ALA A 310 -2.35 3.25 -16.92
C ALA A 310 -3.76 2.87 -16.47
N ALA A 311 -3.97 2.72 -15.16
CA ALA A 311 -5.24 2.28 -14.55
C ALA A 311 -6.02 3.41 -13.85
N ALA A 312 -5.74 4.68 -14.19
CA ALA A 312 -6.44 5.86 -13.64
C ALA A 312 -7.51 6.36 -14.60
#